data_e2bf4671ee91cd52147017043b381bd5
#
_entry.id   e2bf4671ee91cd52147017043b381bd5
#
_cell.length_a   1.000
_cell.length_b   1.000
_cell.length_c   1.000
_cell.angle_alpha   90.00
_cell.angle_beta   90.00
_cell.angle_gamma   90.00
#
_symmetry.space_group_name_H-M   'P 1'
#
loop_
_entity.id
_entity.type
_entity.pdbx_description
1 polymer ?
#
loop_
_entity_poly.entity_id
_entity_poly.type
_entity_poly.pdbx_seq_one_letter_code
_entity_poly.pdbx_strand_id
1 'polypeptide(L)'
;MDDTELARLHQAVQADPADTAARLALLHGLVTAKCWPEAEQVGSPLLEGAGAPAAVHTCMGMVYGQQGRWDEAVQQYRQALTLQPDDALVLFNLAILLARQDDTKAALECLEKVVTHEPEWAEAHYTLGTVLLRQERYQEATKAFDRALECRATYPEAHFNRGNAHALRGLEADGSLAYYELDCAINAYKMAIQQRPGYAAALYNLGMVYQRMGSAEGVRVWEQYVEATQDLPDEEIWRLRAQEYKRDLQDRLR
;
A
#
# COMPACT_ATOMS: atom_id res chain seq x y z
N MET A 1 15.04 -16.04 7.28
CA MET A 1 16.26 -16.49 8.01
C MET A 1 15.82 -17.51 9.04
N ASP A 2 16.53 -18.62 9.19
CA ASP A 2 16.18 -19.65 10.19
C ASP A 2 16.82 -19.32 11.56
N ASP A 3 16.28 -19.96 12.62
CA ASP A 3 16.74 -19.72 14.00
C ASP A 3 18.21 -20.14 14.20
N THR A 4 18.69 -21.09 13.39
CA THR A 4 20.06 -21.59 13.43
C THR A 4 21.07 -20.56 12.95
N GLU A 5 20.71 -19.84 11.88
CA GLU A 5 21.55 -18.77 11.31
C GLU A 5 21.61 -17.57 12.26
N LEU A 6 20.46 -17.19 12.84
CA LEU A 6 20.40 -16.12 13.83
C LEU A 6 21.26 -16.44 15.06
N ALA A 7 21.19 -17.67 15.57
CA ALA A 7 22.04 -18.14 16.69
C ALA A 7 23.53 -18.05 16.37
N ARG A 8 23.95 -18.40 15.15
CA ARG A 8 25.35 -18.25 14.71
C ARG A 8 25.79 -16.78 14.69
N LEU A 9 24.95 -15.87 14.22
CA LEU A 9 25.25 -14.44 14.21
C LEU A 9 25.38 -13.88 15.64
N HIS A 10 24.54 -14.32 16.57
CA HIS A 10 24.68 -13.98 17.98
C HIS A 10 26.00 -14.48 18.57
N GLN A 11 26.40 -15.74 18.27
CA GLN A 11 27.68 -16.28 18.73
C GLN A 11 28.86 -15.48 18.16
N ALA A 12 28.82 -15.10 16.89
CA ALA A 12 29.87 -14.30 16.28
C ALA A 12 30.06 -12.95 17.00
N VAL A 13 28.95 -12.23 17.27
CA VAL A 13 28.99 -10.97 18.03
C VAL A 13 29.43 -11.16 19.48
N GLN A 14 29.07 -12.27 20.12
CA GLN A 14 29.57 -12.59 21.48
C GLN A 14 31.05 -12.88 21.50
N ALA A 15 31.58 -13.52 20.46
CA ALA A 15 33.02 -13.86 20.36
C ALA A 15 33.87 -12.59 20.13
N ASP A 16 33.41 -11.65 19.32
CA ASP A 16 34.03 -10.34 19.11
C ASP A 16 32.96 -9.24 19.06
N PRO A 17 32.67 -8.61 20.21
CA PRO A 17 31.70 -7.50 20.26
C PRO A 17 32.14 -6.25 19.50
N ALA A 18 33.39 -6.10 19.12
CA ALA A 18 33.92 -4.97 18.37
C ALA A 18 33.80 -5.19 16.84
N ASP A 19 33.51 -6.41 16.39
CA ASP A 19 33.32 -6.72 14.97
C ASP A 19 32.05 -6.04 14.43
N THR A 20 32.25 -4.92 13.77
CA THR A 20 31.15 -4.15 13.14
C THR A 20 30.45 -4.92 12.04
N ALA A 21 31.18 -5.79 11.31
CA ALA A 21 30.59 -6.59 10.23
C ALA A 21 29.67 -7.68 10.80
N ALA A 22 30.08 -8.37 11.87
CA ALA A 22 29.24 -9.34 12.57
C ALA A 22 28.00 -8.69 13.18
N ARG A 23 28.14 -7.50 13.78
CA ARG A 23 26.99 -6.72 14.31
C ARG A 23 26.02 -6.28 13.22
N LEU A 24 26.53 -5.81 12.07
CA LEU A 24 25.68 -5.46 10.93
C LEU A 24 24.94 -6.67 10.37
N ALA A 25 25.62 -7.82 10.26
CA ALA A 25 24.97 -9.06 9.82
C ALA A 25 23.86 -9.49 10.79
N LEU A 26 24.12 -9.39 12.11
CA LEU A 26 23.12 -9.67 13.14
C LEU A 26 21.94 -8.70 13.07
N LEU A 27 22.21 -7.39 12.94
CA LEU A 27 21.17 -6.37 12.77
C LEU A 27 20.27 -6.69 11.58
N HIS A 28 20.84 -6.97 10.42
CA HIS A 28 20.09 -7.37 9.22
C HIS A 28 19.26 -8.63 9.46
N GLY A 29 19.85 -9.60 10.14
CA GLY A 29 19.19 -10.83 10.54
C GLY A 29 17.97 -10.60 11.42
N LEU A 30 18.12 -9.81 12.46
CA LEU A 30 17.05 -9.45 13.40
C LEU A 30 15.92 -8.67 12.72
N VAL A 31 16.26 -7.73 11.81
CA VAL A 31 15.28 -7.02 11.00
C VAL A 31 14.47 -7.99 10.12
N THR A 32 15.16 -8.94 9.48
CA THR A 32 14.51 -9.98 8.64
C THR A 32 13.59 -10.89 9.48
N ALA A 33 14.02 -11.22 10.70
CA ALA A 33 13.23 -12.01 11.66
C ALA A 33 12.15 -11.19 12.39
N LYS A 34 12.07 -9.88 12.13
CA LYS A 34 11.15 -8.93 12.77
C LYS A 34 11.32 -8.82 14.29
N CYS A 35 12.52 -9.06 14.78
CA CYS A 35 12.90 -8.92 16.20
C CYS A 35 13.29 -7.47 16.51
N TRP A 36 12.32 -6.55 16.40
CA TRP A 36 12.54 -5.08 16.42
C TRP A 36 13.26 -4.56 17.66
N PRO A 37 12.90 -4.95 18.91
CA PRO A 37 13.59 -4.45 20.11
C PRO A 37 15.06 -4.85 20.16
N GLU A 38 15.37 -6.09 19.75
CA GLU A 38 16.74 -6.58 19.75
C GLU A 38 17.56 -5.98 18.61
N ALA A 39 16.93 -5.80 17.43
CA ALA A 39 17.53 -5.08 16.32
C ALA A 39 17.94 -3.65 16.71
N GLU A 40 17.10 -2.94 17.49
CA GLU A 40 17.44 -1.61 18.00
C GLU A 40 18.65 -1.64 18.95
N GLN A 41 18.70 -2.61 19.87
CA GLN A 41 19.85 -2.76 20.79
C GLN A 41 21.17 -2.99 20.06
N VAL A 42 21.15 -3.80 19.00
CA VAL A 42 22.33 -4.09 18.18
C VAL A 42 22.70 -2.92 17.28
N GLY A 43 21.70 -2.22 16.72
CA GLY A 43 21.90 -1.17 15.72
C GLY A 43 22.26 0.19 16.30
N SER A 44 21.71 0.57 17.47
CA SER A 44 21.96 1.90 18.05
C SER A 44 23.44 2.22 18.27
N PRO A 45 24.26 1.32 18.82
CA PRO A 45 25.71 1.58 18.96
C PRO A 45 26.44 1.69 17.61
N LEU A 46 25.89 1.12 16.53
CA LEU A 46 26.47 1.24 15.19
C LEU A 46 26.23 2.64 14.59
N LEU A 47 25.16 3.33 15.00
CA LEU A 47 24.88 4.71 14.59
C LEU A 47 25.77 5.73 15.31
N GLU A 48 26.23 5.44 16.55
CA GLU A 48 27.07 6.34 17.33
C GLU A 48 28.52 6.40 16.81
N GLY A 49 28.91 5.40 15.99
CA GLY A 49 30.23 5.34 15.36
C GLY A 49 30.35 6.36 14.23
N ALA A 50 31.57 6.95 14.05
CA ALA A 50 31.84 7.83 12.93
C ALA A 50 31.69 7.06 11.59
N GLY A 51 30.77 7.48 10.73
CA GLY A 51 30.61 6.94 9.39
C GLY A 51 29.85 5.62 9.33
N ALA A 52 28.72 5.50 10.05
CA ALA A 52 27.84 4.35 9.93
C ALA A 52 27.50 4.03 8.46
N PRO A 53 27.62 2.76 8.01
CA PRO A 53 27.27 2.37 6.63
C PRO A 53 25.79 2.61 6.31
N ALA A 54 25.46 2.85 5.03
CA ALA A 54 24.07 3.04 4.58
C ALA A 54 23.15 1.90 5.05
N ALA A 55 23.63 0.66 5.05
CA ALA A 55 22.87 -0.50 5.51
C ALA A 55 22.44 -0.40 6.99
N VAL A 56 23.24 0.20 7.88
CA VAL A 56 22.85 0.43 9.28
C VAL A 56 21.69 1.43 9.32
N HIS A 57 21.80 2.53 8.61
CA HIS A 57 20.73 3.54 8.52
C HIS A 57 19.45 2.94 7.93
N THR A 58 19.56 2.11 6.89
CA THR A 58 18.41 1.41 6.29
C THR A 58 17.73 0.50 7.31
N CYS A 59 18.48 -0.36 8.00
CA CYS A 59 17.94 -1.26 9.01
C CYS A 59 17.29 -0.49 10.16
N MET A 60 17.95 0.56 10.67
CA MET A 60 17.40 1.36 11.76
C MET A 60 16.16 2.17 11.34
N GLY A 61 16.12 2.63 10.09
CA GLY A 61 14.90 3.22 9.51
C GLY A 61 13.72 2.24 9.52
N MET A 62 13.96 0.99 9.16
CA MET A 62 12.94 -0.08 9.23
C MET A 62 12.51 -0.36 10.67
N VAL A 63 13.45 -0.45 11.61
CA VAL A 63 13.17 -0.67 13.05
C VAL A 63 12.29 0.44 13.60
N TYR A 64 12.69 1.70 13.44
CA TYR A 64 11.92 2.85 13.93
C TYR A 64 10.55 2.96 13.24
N GLY A 65 10.48 2.70 11.94
CA GLY A 65 9.22 2.66 11.21
C GLY A 65 8.22 1.64 11.76
N GLN A 66 8.68 0.45 12.12
CA GLN A 66 7.83 -0.60 12.71
C GLN A 66 7.41 -0.30 14.16
N GLN A 67 8.20 0.51 14.87
CA GLN A 67 7.87 0.99 16.23
C GLN A 67 6.96 2.22 16.22
N GLY A 68 6.60 2.77 15.05
CA GLY A 68 5.79 3.99 14.93
C GLY A 68 6.57 5.29 15.17
N ARG A 69 7.90 5.21 15.22
CA ARG A 69 8.82 6.36 15.40
C ARG A 69 9.15 6.95 14.03
N TRP A 70 8.12 7.54 13.41
CA TRP A 70 8.16 7.93 11.99
C TRP A 70 9.24 8.96 11.65
N ASP A 71 9.43 9.98 12.51
CA ASP A 71 10.43 11.04 12.27
C ASP A 71 11.86 10.50 12.31
N GLU A 72 12.14 9.59 13.24
CA GLU A 72 13.45 8.95 13.37
C GLU A 72 13.70 8.03 12.17
N ALA A 73 12.67 7.28 11.73
CA ALA A 73 12.77 6.45 10.53
C ALA A 73 13.07 7.28 9.28
N VAL A 74 12.38 8.41 9.07
CA VAL A 74 12.63 9.35 7.97
C VAL A 74 14.06 9.88 8.03
N GLN A 75 14.55 10.26 9.21
CA GLN A 75 15.90 10.73 9.39
C GLN A 75 16.93 9.65 8.99
N GLN A 76 16.73 8.41 9.42
CA GLN A 76 17.64 7.31 9.07
C GLN A 76 17.62 7.02 7.56
N TYR A 77 16.44 6.95 6.92
CA TYR A 77 16.39 6.76 5.47
C TYR A 77 17.05 7.91 4.68
N ARG A 78 16.91 9.16 5.14
CA ARG A 78 17.62 10.30 4.53
C ARG A 78 19.14 10.15 4.66
N GLN A 79 19.63 9.69 5.81
CA GLN A 79 21.07 9.40 5.99
C GLN A 79 21.52 8.26 5.06
N ALA A 80 20.76 7.19 4.95
CA ALA A 80 21.07 6.12 4.00
C ALA A 80 21.18 6.66 2.55
N LEU A 81 20.24 7.52 2.13
CA LEU A 81 20.22 8.11 0.79
C LEU A 81 21.32 9.16 0.55
N THR A 82 21.92 9.75 1.59
CA THR A 82 23.13 10.58 1.40
C THR A 82 24.34 9.75 1.00
N LEU A 83 24.36 8.48 1.42
CA LEU A 83 25.43 7.54 1.12
C LEU A 83 25.14 6.72 -0.16
N GLN A 84 23.90 6.39 -0.40
CA GLN A 84 23.39 5.62 -1.54
C GLN A 84 22.12 6.28 -2.10
N PRO A 85 22.25 7.29 -2.97
CA PRO A 85 21.12 8.13 -3.41
C PRO A 85 20.03 7.41 -4.19
N ASP A 86 20.38 6.30 -4.84
CA ASP A 86 19.49 5.56 -5.76
C ASP A 86 19.06 4.21 -5.20
N ASP A 87 19.18 4.00 -3.87
CA ASP A 87 18.66 2.78 -3.24
C ASP A 87 17.13 2.76 -3.31
N ALA A 88 16.60 1.96 -4.23
CA ALA A 88 15.18 1.89 -4.51
C ALA A 88 14.35 1.42 -3.29
N LEU A 89 14.89 0.50 -2.47
CA LEU A 89 14.21 0.03 -1.26
C LEU A 89 14.09 1.15 -0.22
N VAL A 90 15.16 1.91 -0.02
CA VAL A 90 15.17 3.04 0.92
C VAL A 90 14.24 4.14 0.44
N LEU A 91 14.28 4.50 -0.87
CA LEU A 91 13.36 5.46 -1.47
C LEU A 91 11.91 5.04 -1.30
N PHE A 92 11.59 3.76 -1.53
CA PHE A 92 10.25 3.22 -1.37
C PHE A 92 9.74 3.31 0.08
N ASN A 93 10.56 2.87 1.05
CA ASN A 93 10.20 2.93 2.45
C ASN A 93 10.05 4.38 2.95
N LEU A 94 10.94 5.27 2.52
CA LEU A 94 10.82 6.71 2.81
C LEU A 94 9.53 7.29 2.24
N ALA A 95 9.18 6.95 0.99
CA ALA A 95 7.96 7.43 0.36
C ALA A 95 6.70 7.02 1.12
N ILE A 96 6.64 5.77 1.63
CA ILE A 96 5.52 5.31 2.46
C ILE A 96 5.38 6.15 3.73
N LEU A 97 6.49 6.46 4.40
CA LEU A 97 6.47 7.28 5.62
C LEU A 97 6.06 8.72 5.32
N LEU A 98 6.61 9.33 4.26
CA LEU A 98 6.25 10.68 3.82
C LEU A 98 4.77 10.78 3.46
N ALA A 99 4.23 9.78 2.75
CA ALA A 99 2.81 9.72 2.44
C ALA A 99 1.92 9.58 3.68
N ARG A 100 2.40 8.92 4.74
CA ARG A 100 1.71 8.86 6.04
C ARG A 100 1.74 10.19 6.79
N GLN A 101 2.82 10.96 6.66
CA GLN A 101 2.98 12.30 7.23
C GLN A 101 2.31 13.40 6.40
N ASP A 102 1.59 13.01 5.34
CA ASP A 102 0.93 13.90 4.37
C ASP A 102 1.89 14.73 3.50
N ASP A 103 3.19 14.45 3.54
CA ASP A 103 4.15 15.01 2.59
C ASP A 103 4.09 14.26 1.26
N THR A 104 2.94 14.40 0.61
CA THR A 104 2.63 13.69 -0.63
C THR A 104 3.54 14.10 -1.79
N LYS A 105 4.06 15.35 -1.78
CA LYS A 105 4.99 15.82 -2.81
C LYS A 105 6.32 15.07 -2.74
N ALA A 106 6.95 15.04 -1.56
CA ALA A 106 8.21 14.32 -1.40
C ALA A 106 8.04 12.80 -1.59
N ALA A 107 6.88 12.25 -1.20
CA ALA A 107 6.57 10.85 -1.46
C ALA A 107 6.54 10.53 -2.96
N LEU A 108 5.91 11.40 -3.79
CA LEU A 108 5.88 11.22 -5.24
C LEU A 108 7.29 11.30 -5.85
N GLU A 109 8.10 12.29 -5.45
CA GLU A 109 9.48 12.41 -5.94
C GLU A 109 10.31 11.13 -5.67
N CYS A 110 10.14 10.52 -4.50
CA CYS A 110 10.78 9.24 -4.18
C CYS A 110 10.23 8.11 -5.04
N LEU A 111 8.90 7.98 -5.17
CA LEU A 111 8.26 6.89 -5.93
C LEU A 111 8.56 6.96 -7.42
N GLU A 112 8.62 8.15 -8.02
CA GLU A 112 9.00 8.35 -9.42
C GLU A 112 10.43 7.84 -9.68
N LYS A 113 11.36 8.07 -8.74
CA LYS A 113 12.71 7.47 -8.82
C LYS A 113 12.65 5.95 -8.72
N VAL A 114 11.88 5.41 -7.75
CA VAL A 114 11.74 3.96 -7.59
C VAL A 114 11.25 3.29 -8.88
N VAL A 115 10.15 3.77 -9.48
CA VAL A 115 9.59 3.15 -10.69
C VAL A 115 10.46 3.38 -11.94
N THR A 116 11.39 4.34 -11.89
CA THR A 116 12.38 4.57 -12.94
C THR A 116 13.52 3.55 -12.84
N HIS A 117 14.01 3.26 -11.62
CA HIS A 117 15.09 2.30 -11.38
C HIS A 117 14.60 0.85 -11.43
N GLU A 118 13.39 0.60 -10.91
CA GLU A 118 12.77 -0.73 -10.78
C GLU A 118 11.39 -0.75 -11.47
N PRO A 119 11.34 -0.71 -12.82
CA PRO A 119 10.08 -0.57 -13.57
C PRO A 119 9.11 -1.75 -13.43
N GLU A 120 9.59 -2.91 -12.98
CA GLU A 120 8.77 -4.11 -12.77
C GLU A 120 8.29 -4.29 -11.32
N TRP A 121 8.52 -3.29 -10.46
CA TRP A 121 8.11 -3.37 -9.05
C TRP A 121 6.64 -2.98 -8.88
N ALA A 122 5.77 -3.98 -8.85
CA ALA A 122 4.31 -3.80 -8.80
C ALA A 122 3.85 -2.97 -7.59
N GLU A 123 4.43 -3.19 -6.39
CA GLU A 123 4.08 -2.45 -5.19
C GLU A 123 4.46 -0.96 -5.26
N ALA A 124 5.55 -0.64 -5.96
CA ALA A 124 5.96 0.75 -6.14
C ALA A 124 4.97 1.50 -7.03
N HIS A 125 4.55 0.90 -8.16
CA HIS A 125 3.50 1.45 -9.02
C HIS A 125 2.15 1.56 -8.30
N TYR A 126 1.77 0.56 -7.51
CA TYR A 126 0.55 0.60 -6.70
C TYR A 126 0.59 1.75 -5.68
N THR A 127 1.72 1.91 -4.97
CA THR A 127 1.89 2.98 -3.97
C THR A 127 1.88 4.35 -4.63
N LEU A 128 2.54 4.50 -5.80
CA LEU A 128 2.49 5.71 -6.62
C LEU A 128 1.05 6.07 -6.99
N GLY A 129 0.28 5.09 -7.50
CA GLY A 129 -1.13 5.27 -7.82
C GLY A 129 -1.96 5.70 -6.61
N THR A 130 -1.69 5.13 -5.44
CA THR A 130 -2.40 5.47 -4.20
C THR A 130 -2.12 6.91 -3.74
N VAL A 131 -0.86 7.36 -3.83
CA VAL A 131 -0.49 8.74 -3.49
C VAL A 131 -1.10 9.73 -4.49
N LEU A 132 -1.07 9.41 -5.79
CA LEU A 132 -1.70 10.21 -6.84
C LEU A 132 -3.22 10.31 -6.67
N LEU A 133 -3.88 9.21 -6.28
CA LEU A 133 -5.31 9.17 -5.99
C LEU A 133 -5.69 10.13 -4.83
N ARG A 134 -4.87 10.16 -3.77
CA ARG A 134 -5.06 11.09 -2.65
C ARG A 134 -4.87 12.57 -3.05
N GLN A 135 -4.11 12.84 -4.12
CA GLN A 135 -3.94 14.17 -4.71
C GLN A 135 -4.97 14.48 -5.80
N GLU A 136 -6.01 13.66 -5.96
CA GLU A 136 -7.06 13.82 -6.97
C GLU A 136 -6.52 13.80 -8.43
N ARG A 137 -5.28 13.31 -8.61
CA ARG A 137 -4.64 13.12 -9.93
C ARG A 137 -5.09 11.80 -10.55
N TYR A 138 -6.40 11.65 -10.75
CA TYR A 138 -7.05 10.38 -11.07
C TYR A 138 -6.53 9.71 -12.33
N GLN A 139 -6.27 10.49 -13.39
CA GLN A 139 -5.77 9.95 -14.65
C GLN A 139 -4.36 9.35 -14.51
N GLU A 140 -3.52 9.97 -13.70
CA GLU A 140 -2.17 9.47 -13.46
C GLU A 140 -2.20 8.28 -12.50
N ALA A 141 -3.10 8.31 -11.52
CA ALA A 141 -3.34 7.18 -10.63
C ALA A 141 -3.78 5.93 -11.41
N THR A 142 -4.71 6.05 -12.38
CA THR A 142 -5.11 4.91 -13.22
C THR A 142 -3.94 4.33 -13.99
N LYS A 143 -3.08 5.15 -14.58
CA LYS A 143 -1.88 4.68 -15.30
C LYS A 143 -0.91 3.94 -14.37
N ALA A 144 -0.72 4.45 -13.14
CA ALA A 144 0.14 3.79 -12.17
C ALA A 144 -0.43 2.44 -11.72
N PHE A 145 -1.76 2.34 -11.49
CA PHE A 145 -2.40 1.06 -11.19
C PHE A 145 -2.38 0.09 -12.39
N ASP A 146 -2.50 0.57 -13.62
CA ASP A 146 -2.36 -0.27 -14.82
C ASP A 146 -0.95 -0.87 -14.87
N ARG A 147 0.12 -0.08 -14.63
CA ARG A 147 1.48 -0.60 -14.55
C ARG A 147 1.66 -1.61 -13.42
N ALA A 148 1.09 -1.36 -12.25
CA ALA A 148 1.10 -2.35 -11.16
C ALA A 148 0.46 -3.68 -11.56
N LEU A 149 -0.64 -3.64 -12.32
CA LEU A 149 -1.38 -4.81 -12.81
C LEU A 149 -0.66 -5.51 -13.98
N GLU A 150 0.08 -4.80 -14.81
CA GLU A 150 0.97 -5.38 -15.81
C GLU A 150 2.10 -6.19 -15.16
N CYS A 151 2.70 -5.65 -14.08
CA CYS A 151 3.74 -6.34 -13.31
C CYS A 151 3.18 -7.51 -12.47
N ARG A 152 1.97 -7.36 -11.93
CA ARG A 152 1.29 -8.37 -11.11
C ARG A 152 -0.19 -8.45 -11.46
N ALA A 153 -0.58 -9.39 -12.31
CA ALA A 153 -1.96 -9.54 -12.78
C ALA A 153 -2.97 -9.88 -11.66
N THR A 154 -2.53 -10.62 -10.63
CA THR A 154 -3.35 -10.93 -9.44
C THR A 154 -3.06 -9.94 -8.34
N TYR A 155 -3.79 -8.82 -8.32
CA TYR A 155 -3.63 -7.73 -7.36
C TYR A 155 -5.00 -7.05 -7.11
N PRO A 156 -5.86 -7.67 -6.27
CA PRO A 156 -7.23 -7.16 -6.07
C PRO A 156 -7.29 -5.74 -5.53
N GLU A 157 -6.32 -5.31 -4.70
CA GLU A 157 -6.23 -3.94 -4.20
C GLU A 157 -5.94 -2.93 -5.32
N ALA A 158 -5.10 -3.30 -6.29
CA ALA A 158 -4.80 -2.43 -7.43
C ALA A 158 -6.03 -2.30 -8.35
N HIS A 159 -6.75 -3.39 -8.61
CA HIS A 159 -8.02 -3.32 -9.33
C HIS A 159 -9.04 -2.47 -8.59
N PHE A 160 -9.18 -2.62 -7.27
CA PHE A 160 -10.09 -1.83 -6.45
C PHE A 160 -9.78 -0.33 -6.52
N ASN A 161 -8.51 0.05 -6.31
CA ASN A 161 -8.11 1.46 -6.32
C ASN A 161 -8.15 2.07 -7.73
N ARG A 162 -7.89 1.27 -8.78
CA ARG A 162 -8.14 1.69 -10.17
C ARG A 162 -9.63 1.99 -10.38
N GLY A 163 -10.51 1.15 -9.85
CA GLY A 163 -11.96 1.38 -9.85
C GLY A 163 -12.34 2.67 -9.13
N ASN A 164 -11.73 2.95 -7.98
CA ASN A 164 -11.95 4.20 -7.25
C ASN A 164 -11.53 5.42 -8.08
N ALA A 165 -10.35 5.37 -8.72
CA ALA A 165 -9.86 6.47 -9.57
C ALA A 165 -10.82 6.75 -10.74
N HIS A 166 -11.30 5.71 -11.43
CA HIS A 166 -12.28 5.84 -12.49
C HIS A 166 -13.63 6.34 -11.98
N ALA A 167 -14.14 5.83 -10.86
CA ALA A 167 -15.40 6.26 -10.27
C ALA A 167 -15.36 7.75 -9.90
N LEU A 168 -14.30 8.22 -9.23
CA LEU A 168 -14.14 9.62 -8.85
C LEU A 168 -14.06 10.52 -10.09
N ARG A 169 -13.29 10.12 -11.09
CA ARG A 169 -13.22 10.83 -12.37
C ARG A 169 -14.55 10.88 -13.10
N GLY A 170 -15.35 9.82 -13.06
CA GLY A 170 -16.71 9.78 -13.58
C GLY A 170 -17.70 10.64 -12.79
N LEU A 171 -17.40 10.98 -11.52
CA LEU A 171 -18.18 11.94 -10.74
C LEU A 171 -17.93 13.39 -11.16
N GLU A 172 -16.71 13.70 -11.61
CA GLU A 172 -16.31 15.04 -12.06
C GLU A 172 -16.62 15.29 -13.55
N ALA A 173 -16.79 14.23 -14.32
CA ALA A 173 -17.06 14.29 -15.75
C ALA A 173 -18.56 14.45 -16.06
N ASP A 174 -18.84 14.96 -17.25
CA ASP A 174 -20.19 15.09 -17.80
C ASP A 174 -20.42 14.18 -19.01
N GLY A 175 -21.69 13.88 -19.26
CA GLY A 175 -22.13 13.22 -20.49
C GLY A 175 -21.49 11.86 -20.74
N SER A 176 -21.03 11.63 -21.97
CA SER A 176 -20.48 10.33 -22.39
C SER A 176 -19.18 9.95 -21.68
N LEU A 177 -18.38 10.93 -21.25
CA LEU A 177 -17.15 10.66 -20.51
C LEU A 177 -17.46 10.10 -19.12
N ALA A 178 -18.49 10.64 -18.44
CA ALA A 178 -18.93 10.11 -17.14
C ALA A 178 -19.34 8.63 -17.24
N TYR A 179 -20.13 8.27 -18.26
CA TYR A 179 -20.54 6.88 -18.47
C TYR A 179 -19.35 5.97 -18.78
N TYR A 180 -18.42 6.41 -19.61
CA TYR A 180 -17.21 5.64 -19.91
C TYR A 180 -16.38 5.37 -18.65
N GLU A 181 -16.16 6.38 -17.82
CA GLU A 181 -15.39 6.25 -16.58
C GLU A 181 -16.09 5.31 -15.59
N LEU A 182 -17.42 5.41 -15.46
CA LEU A 182 -18.18 4.51 -14.60
C LEU A 182 -18.14 3.05 -15.09
N ASP A 183 -18.16 2.80 -16.40
CA ASP A 183 -17.99 1.47 -16.96
C ASP A 183 -16.58 0.91 -16.69
N CYS A 184 -15.53 1.74 -16.78
CA CYS A 184 -14.19 1.36 -16.39
C CYS A 184 -14.10 1.01 -14.90
N ALA A 185 -14.79 1.78 -14.03
CA ALA A 185 -14.87 1.50 -12.60
C ALA A 185 -15.56 0.15 -12.32
N ILE A 186 -16.70 -0.10 -12.98
CA ILE A 186 -17.45 -1.37 -12.87
C ILE A 186 -16.53 -2.56 -13.21
N ASN A 187 -15.83 -2.48 -14.33
CA ASN A 187 -14.94 -3.55 -14.76
C ASN A 187 -13.79 -3.77 -13.75
N ALA A 188 -13.21 -2.71 -13.23
CA ALA A 188 -12.14 -2.79 -12.24
C ALA A 188 -12.63 -3.40 -10.92
N TYR A 189 -13.78 -3.00 -10.40
CA TYR A 189 -14.36 -3.61 -9.18
C TYR A 189 -14.74 -5.08 -9.39
N LYS A 190 -15.30 -5.44 -10.55
CA LYS A 190 -15.59 -6.84 -10.89
C LYS A 190 -14.32 -7.69 -10.88
N MET A 191 -13.21 -7.20 -11.43
CA MET A 191 -11.92 -7.89 -11.38
C MET A 191 -11.40 -8.03 -9.94
N ALA A 192 -11.52 -7.01 -9.10
CA ALA A 192 -11.15 -7.08 -7.69
C ALA A 192 -11.97 -8.16 -6.95
N ILE A 193 -13.29 -8.21 -7.18
CA ILE A 193 -14.20 -9.20 -6.58
C ILE A 193 -13.92 -10.60 -7.12
N GLN A 194 -13.62 -10.75 -8.40
CA GLN A 194 -13.26 -12.05 -8.99
C GLN A 194 -11.99 -12.63 -8.35
N GLN A 195 -10.99 -11.79 -8.09
CA GLN A 195 -9.73 -12.21 -7.46
C GLN A 195 -9.86 -12.39 -5.95
N ARG A 196 -10.75 -11.64 -5.29
CA ARG A 196 -11.07 -11.76 -3.86
C ARG A 196 -12.60 -11.80 -3.68
N PRO A 197 -13.22 -12.98 -3.73
CA PRO A 197 -14.65 -13.13 -3.43
C PRO A 197 -14.97 -12.58 -2.03
N GLY A 198 -16.07 -11.83 -1.91
CA GLY A 198 -16.43 -11.20 -0.64
C GLY A 198 -15.65 -9.93 -0.30
N TYR A 199 -14.95 -9.31 -1.24
CA TYR A 199 -14.27 -8.02 -1.03
C TYR A 199 -15.31 -6.91 -0.78
N ALA A 200 -15.68 -6.72 0.49
CA ALA A 200 -16.79 -5.85 0.91
C ALA A 200 -16.68 -4.43 0.33
N ALA A 201 -15.50 -3.80 0.43
CA ALA A 201 -15.30 -2.45 -0.10
C ALA A 201 -15.53 -2.36 -1.62
N ALA A 202 -15.09 -3.37 -2.38
CA ALA A 202 -15.31 -3.41 -3.83
C ALA A 202 -16.78 -3.66 -4.19
N LEU A 203 -17.48 -4.53 -3.45
CA LEU A 203 -18.92 -4.76 -3.62
C LEU A 203 -19.71 -3.49 -3.30
N TYR A 204 -19.39 -2.81 -2.20
CA TYR A 204 -20.05 -1.56 -1.83
C TYR A 204 -19.90 -0.49 -2.91
N ASN A 205 -18.66 -0.23 -3.35
CA ASN A 205 -18.40 0.79 -4.37
C ASN A 205 -19.01 0.43 -5.72
N LEU A 206 -19.00 -0.84 -6.11
CA LEU A 206 -19.70 -1.33 -7.30
C LEU A 206 -21.22 -1.10 -7.20
N GLY A 207 -21.82 -1.40 -6.05
CA GLY A 207 -23.24 -1.12 -5.77
C GLY A 207 -23.56 0.37 -5.90
N MET A 208 -22.71 1.25 -5.37
CA MET A 208 -22.86 2.71 -5.49
C MET A 208 -22.81 3.19 -6.94
N VAL A 209 -21.90 2.63 -7.75
CA VAL A 209 -21.84 2.97 -9.19
C VAL A 209 -23.12 2.54 -9.90
N TYR A 210 -23.61 1.31 -9.67
CA TYR A 210 -24.88 0.87 -10.27
C TYR A 210 -26.10 1.66 -9.77
N GLN A 211 -26.11 2.05 -8.49
CA GLN A 211 -27.14 2.92 -7.93
C GLN A 211 -27.20 4.26 -8.67
N ARG A 212 -26.03 4.86 -8.93
CA ARG A 212 -25.93 6.12 -9.68
C ARG A 212 -26.42 5.97 -11.13
N MET A 213 -26.10 4.85 -11.77
CA MET A 213 -26.52 4.55 -13.14
C MET A 213 -28.00 4.12 -13.26
N GLY A 214 -28.67 3.86 -12.14
CA GLY A 214 -30.03 3.31 -12.14
C GLY A 214 -30.11 1.89 -12.73
N SER A 215 -29.03 1.12 -12.62
CA SER A 215 -28.90 -0.19 -13.26
C SER A 215 -29.42 -1.32 -12.38
N ALA A 216 -30.21 -2.23 -12.97
CA ALA A 216 -30.80 -3.38 -12.28
C ALA A 216 -29.76 -4.33 -11.66
N GLU A 217 -28.56 -4.39 -12.22
CA GLU A 217 -27.44 -5.19 -11.72
C GLU A 217 -27.07 -4.79 -10.27
N GLY A 218 -27.29 -3.55 -9.89
CA GLY A 218 -27.02 -3.05 -8.54
C GLY A 218 -27.78 -3.82 -7.46
N VAL A 219 -29.00 -4.30 -7.73
CA VAL A 219 -29.79 -5.10 -6.77
C VAL A 219 -29.03 -6.35 -6.35
N ARG A 220 -28.47 -7.08 -7.33
CA ARG A 220 -27.70 -8.29 -7.06
C ARG A 220 -26.39 -8.01 -6.33
N VAL A 221 -25.74 -6.90 -6.65
CA VAL A 221 -24.48 -6.51 -5.99
C VAL A 221 -24.74 -6.16 -4.52
N TRP A 222 -25.83 -5.45 -4.22
CA TRP A 222 -26.22 -5.18 -2.83
C TRP A 222 -26.56 -6.46 -2.04
N GLU A 223 -27.15 -7.47 -2.67
CA GLU A 223 -27.37 -8.78 -2.06
C GLU A 223 -26.04 -9.46 -1.73
N GLN A 224 -25.10 -9.47 -2.67
CA GLN A 224 -23.77 -10.04 -2.44
C GLN A 224 -23.01 -9.29 -1.33
N TYR A 225 -23.13 -7.96 -1.25
CA TYR A 225 -22.53 -7.19 -0.17
C TYR A 225 -23.10 -7.56 1.21
N VAL A 226 -24.41 -7.65 1.32
CA VAL A 226 -25.09 -8.03 2.58
C VAL A 226 -24.69 -9.45 3.01
N GLU A 227 -24.60 -10.39 2.07
CA GLU A 227 -24.15 -11.76 2.33
C GLU A 227 -22.67 -11.78 2.77
N ALA A 228 -21.80 -11.08 2.05
CA ALA A 228 -20.36 -11.05 2.34
C ALA A 228 -20.01 -10.40 3.70
N THR A 229 -20.91 -9.57 4.24
CA THR A 229 -20.66 -8.81 5.48
C THR A 229 -21.52 -9.28 6.66
N GLN A 230 -22.33 -10.35 6.50
CA GLN A 230 -23.30 -10.79 7.51
C GLN A 230 -22.67 -11.06 8.89
N ASP A 231 -21.46 -11.59 8.92
CA ASP A 231 -20.74 -11.96 10.14
C ASP A 231 -19.76 -10.88 10.61
N LEU A 232 -19.77 -9.68 9.99
CA LEU A 232 -18.91 -8.56 10.33
C LEU A 232 -19.69 -7.51 11.15
N PRO A 233 -19.53 -7.43 12.47
CA PRO A 233 -20.31 -6.51 13.32
C PRO A 233 -20.08 -5.04 12.96
N ASP A 234 -18.87 -4.66 12.59
CA ASP A 234 -18.52 -3.28 12.20
C ASP A 234 -19.21 -2.82 10.91
N GLU A 235 -19.73 -3.75 10.11
CA GLU A 235 -20.43 -3.48 8.86
C GLU A 235 -21.96 -3.34 9.01
N GLU A 236 -22.53 -3.42 10.22
CA GLU A 236 -23.98 -3.42 10.45
C GLU A 236 -24.67 -2.17 9.87
N ILE A 237 -24.14 -0.99 10.11
CA ILE A 237 -24.69 0.28 9.60
C ILE A 237 -24.66 0.30 8.07
N TRP A 238 -23.58 -0.17 7.48
CA TRP A 238 -23.42 -0.20 6.02
C TRP A 238 -24.32 -1.26 5.37
N ARG A 239 -24.57 -2.38 6.06
CA ARG A 239 -25.57 -3.38 5.61
C ARG A 239 -26.98 -2.80 5.57
N LEU A 240 -27.37 -2.06 6.60
CA LEU A 240 -28.68 -1.40 6.63
C LEU A 240 -28.83 -0.42 5.46
N ARG A 241 -27.83 0.41 5.21
CA ARG A 241 -27.79 1.33 4.05
C ARG A 241 -27.85 0.58 2.72
N ALA A 242 -27.11 -0.51 2.59
CA ALA A 242 -27.13 -1.34 1.38
C ALA A 242 -28.53 -1.92 1.11
N GLN A 243 -29.26 -2.33 2.16
CA GLN A 243 -30.64 -2.79 2.05
C GLN A 243 -31.61 -1.66 1.64
N GLU A 244 -31.38 -0.43 2.10
CA GLU A 244 -32.13 0.76 1.68
C GLU A 244 -31.87 1.08 0.22
N TYR A 245 -30.60 1.11 -0.22
CA TYR A 245 -30.24 1.32 -1.62
C TYR A 245 -30.81 0.25 -2.54
N LYS A 246 -30.78 -1.03 -2.09
CA LYS A 246 -31.41 -2.12 -2.84
C LYS A 246 -32.90 -1.87 -3.05
N ARG A 247 -33.65 -1.48 -2.01
CA ARG A 247 -35.08 -1.18 -2.08
C ARG A 247 -35.38 0.00 -3.00
N ASP A 248 -34.66 1.11 -2.81
CA ASP A 248 -34.80 2.31 -3.65
C ASP A 248 -34.59 1.98 -5.14
N LEU A 249 -33.56 1.18 -5.45
CA LEU A 249 -33.29 0.76 -6.82
C LEU A 249 -34.39 -0.14 -7.39
N GLN A 250 -34.90 -1.09 -6.59
CA GLN A 250 -36.02 -1.95 -6.99
C GLN A 250 -37.30 -1.14 -7.25
N ASP A 251 -37.58 -0.11 -6.46
CA ASP A 251 -38.74 0.77 -6.64
C ASP A 251 -38.65 1.67 -7.87
N ARG A 252 -37.44 2.14 -8.22
CA ARG A 252 -37.20 2.90 -9.45
C ARG A 252 -37.29 2.06 -10.73
N LEU A 253 -37.14 0.75 -10.63
CA LEU A 253 -37.17 -0.17 -11.77
C LEU A 253 -38.58 -0.76 -12.04
N ARG A 254 -39.54 -0.49 -11.14
CA ARG A 254 -40.97 -0.82 -11.31
C ARG A 254 -41.72 0.24 -12.09
#